data_7667323662e041350089dd31b42eb249
#
_entry.id   7667323662e041350089dd31b42eb249
#
_cell.length_a   1.000
_cell.length_b   1.000
_cell.length_c   1.000
_cell.angle_alpha   90.00
_cell.angle_beta   90.00
_cell.angle_gamma   90.00
#
_symmetry.space_group_name_H-M   'P 1'
#
loop_
_entity.id
_entity.type
_entity.pdbx_description
1 polymer ?
#
loop_
_entity_poly.entity_id
_entity_poly.type
_entity_poly.pdbx_seq_one_letter_code
_entity_poly.pdbx_strand_id
1 'polypeptide(L)'
;MSSHNYDVAVIDPSPGALIAAALLAKAGLSVLVLNPETDPPKIGPYRFVRHQPPLVGFGDGPLLTRCLKSLKFHPHEFQAVRKDSPGLQIITSRHRIDVHADPEKMQAELTREFPREAAALWQVINRSLLSAQPFAEALDQAVENAGQVGLLQSLGLQRPRWNPPLPPENIPTWGEFVEEANLSDEARIFLRGLLRPFCALDVVDDLPLPVAGMHLAAVMDGVYMDPGEEHALLTLLLRRVRAMRVDVVPTELVGLEGNRRHINALHLADRNEAIPVDFVITGGDPEDLLEMLPGKQRPYQKLLSSLAPSHFRYSIFVAVQSKVVPQDLAEQAILINDQDPEGPGGSVLMTISPEGSPLAPDSHRSITLSTLLPYAEDGGLPDHLDEIAAAMVEQVKWLMPYLEHHLEVMQIPSQDDEDAVIAVDISPVAYTPAIPPADDPIAAGLGVVLPHRNLFCAGPAAFPALGLGGQSVAGRLVERLSLASMKKNND
;
A
#
# COMPACT_ATOMS: atom_id res chain seq x y z
N MET A 1 38.66 -6.44 -3.76
CA MET A 1 37.64 -5.53 -3.14
C MET A 1 37.31 -6.17 -1.81
N SER A 2 37.39 -5.44 -0.69
CA SER A 2 37.04 -5.99 0.62
C SER A 2 35.58 -6.42 0.61
N SER A 3 35.30 -7.64 1.06
CA SER A 3 33.93 -8.11 1.28
C SER A 3 33.26 -7.14 2.28
N HIS A 4 32.37 -6.28 1.78
CA HIS A 4 31.58 -5.42 2.67
C HIS A 4 30.56 -6.33 3.35
N ASN A 5 30.66 -6.47 4.67
CA ASN A 5 29.64 -7.10 5.49
C ASN A 5 28.59 -6.05 5.82
N TYR A 6 27.33 -6.38 5.63
CA TYR A 6 26.23 -5.52 6.05
C TYR A 6 25.54 -6.11 7.28
N ASP A 7 25.17 -5.24 8.21
CA ASP A 7 24.35 -5.65 9.34
C ASP A 7 22.93 -6.00 8.87
N VAL A 8 22.43 -5.27 7.86
CA VAL A 8 21.06 -5.42 7.36
C VAL A 8 21.02 -5.36 5.84
N ALA A 9 20.24 -6.24 5.22
CA ALA A 9 19.84 -6.12 3.82
C ALA A 9 18.33 -6.02 3.70
N VAL A 10 17.88 -5.09 2.86
CA VAL A 10 16.49 -4.93 2.44
C VAL A 10 16.36 -5.43 1.03
N ILE A 11 15.44 -6.37 0.82
CA ILE A 11 15.05 -6.91 -0.47
C ILE A 11 13.60 -6.51 -0.75
N ASP A 12 13.29 -6.23 -2.01
CA ASP A 12 11.97 -5.76 -2.45
C ASP A 12 11.48 -4.56 -1.62
N PRO A 13 12.02 -3.38 -1.87
CA PRO A 13 11.77 -2.21 -1.03
C PRO A 13 10.30 -1.78 -1.08
N SER A 14 9.65 -1.74 0.08
CA SER A 14 8.34 -1.16 0.33
C SER A 14 8.47 0.05 1.26
N PRO A 15 7.42 0.86 1.45
CA PRO A 15 7.45 1.92 2.46
C PRO A 15 7.88 1.43 3.85
N GLY A 16 7.35 0.29 4.30
CA GLY A 16 7.71 -0.28 5.60
C GLY A 16 9.17 -0.74 5.67
N ALA A 17 9.66 -1.41 4.65
CA ALA A 17 11.04 -1.88 4.57
C ALA A 17 12.04 -0.72 4.53
N LEU A 18 11.75 0.35 3.77
CA LEU A 18 12.57 1.56 3.73
C LEU A 18 12.54 2.36 5.05
N ILE A 19 11.41 2.37 5.74
CA ILE A 19 11.30 2.94 7.08
C ILE A 19 12.22 2.17 8.04
N ALA A 20 12.20 0.83 8.02
CA ALA A 20 13.10 0.00 8.80
C ALA A 20 14.56 0.28 8.47
N ALA A 21 14.92 0.32 7.17
CA ALA A 21 16.26 0.65 6.70
C ALA A 21 16.75 2.00 7.24
N ALA A 22 15.92 3.04 7.13
CA ALA A 22 16.26 4.38 7.61
C ALA A 22 16.44 4.44 9.15
N LEU A 23 15.58 3.75 9.91
CA LEU A 23 15.68 3.69 11.36
C LEU A 23 16.91 2.93 11.83
N LEU A 24 17.24 1.80 11.19
CA LEU A 24 18.42 0.99 11.49
C LEU A 24 19.71 1.70 11.10
N ALA A 25 19.76 2.38 9.95
CA ALA A 25 20.87 3.24 9.57
C ALA A 25 21.07 4.40 10.55
N LYS A 26 19.97 5.03 11.03
CA LYS A 26 20.02 6.04 12.09
C LYS A 26 20.58 5.50 13.41
N ALA A 27 20.36 4.22 13.70
CA ALA A 27 20.93 3.54 14.86
C ALA A 27 22.42 3.16 14.68
N GLY A 28 23.01 3.42 13.50
CA GLY A 28 24.42 3.23 13.22
C GLY A 28 24.76 1.91 12.52
N LEU A 29 23.79 1.17 12.03
CA LEU A 29 23.99 -0.07 11.32
C LEU A 29 24.34 0.16 9.85
N SER A 30 25.14 -0.74 9.28
CA SER A 30 25.42 -0.79 7.84
C SER A 30 24.25 -1.46 7.12
N VAL A 31 23.61 -0.73 6.20
CA VAL A 31 22.38 -1.18 5.53
C VAL A 31 22.59 -1.21 4.02
N LEU A 32 22.21 -2.31 3.40
CA LEU A 32 22.11 -2.51 1.95
C LEU A 32 20.62 -2.55 1.56
N VAL A 33 20.24 -1.82 0.51
CA VAL A 33 18.91 -1.89 -0.10
C VAL A 33 19.06 -2.35 -1.55
N LEU A 34 18.43 -3.46 -1.88
CA LEU A 34 18.30 -3.91 -3.26
C LEU A 34 17.07 -3.20 -3.85
N ASN A 35 17.28 -2.40 -4.88
CA ASN A 35 16.21 -1.66 -5.54
C ASN A 35 16.37 -1.86 -7.06
N PRO A 36 15.88 -3.00 -7.60
CA PRO A 36 15.92 -3.21 -9.04
C PRO A 36 15.26 -2.03 -9.75
N GLU A 37 15.91 -1.54 -10.79
CA GLU A 37 15.34 -0.45 -11.60
C GLU A 37 14.16 -1.01 -12.38
N THR A 38 12.99 -0.51 -12.07
CA THR A 38 11.78 -0.75 -12.85
C THR A 38 11.41 0.54 -13.55
N ASP A 39 11.60 0.56 -14.87
CA ASP A 39 11.17 1.72 -15.64
C ASP A 39 9.64 1.88 -15.57
N PRO A 40 9.14 3.12 -15.44
CA PRO A 40 7.71 3.37 -15.55
C PRO A 40 7.21 2.94 -16.93
N PRO A 41 5.96 2.44 -17.04
CA PRO A 41 5.37 2.13 -18.33
C PRO A 41 5.49 3.32 -19.27
N LYS A 42 6.14 3.12 -20.42
CA LYS A 42 6.42 4.17 -21.40
C LYS A 42 5.97 3.75 -22.78
N ILE A 43 5.15 4.57 -23.41
CA ILE A 43 4.66 4.35 -24.76
C ILE A 43 4.87 5.63 -25.57
N GLY A 44 5.82 5.57 -26.49
CA GLY A 44 6.25 6.77 -27.23
C GLY A 44 6.76 7.86 -26.28
N PRO A 45 6.19 9.08 -26.33
CA PRO A 45 6.57 10.17 -25.44
C PRO A 45 5.84 10.15 -24.09
N TYR A 46 4.86 9.26 -23.89
CA TYR A 46 4.05 9.17 -22.68
C TYR A 46 4.67 8.26 -21.65
N ARG A 47 4.64 8.69 -20.39
CA ARG A 47 4.96 7.88 -19.21
C ARG A 47 3.71 7.75 -18.36
N PHE A 48 3.52 6.59 -17.77
CA PHE A 48 2.35 6.30 -16.96
C PHE A 48 2.74 5.97 -15.52
N VAL A 49 1.93 6.40 -14.59
CA VAL A 49 2.10 6.01 -13.19
C VAL A 49 1.63 4.57 -13.06
N ARG A 50 2.51 3.65 -12.61
CA ARG A 50 2.04 2.34 -12.16
C ARG A 50 1.08 2.59 -11.01
N HIS A 51 -0.01 1.88 -11.05
CA HIS A 51 -1.06 2.20 -10.12
C HIS A 51 -0.62 1.97 -8.67
N GLN A 52 -0.76 3.01 -7.87
CA GLN A 52 -0.76 2.93 -6.41
C GLN A 52 -2.04 3.56 -5.89
N PRO A 53 -2.55 3.08 -4.72
CA PRO A 53 -3.64 3.82 -4.07
C PRO A 53 -3.22 5.27 -3.87
N PRO A 54 -4.18 6.20 -3.85
CA PRO A 54 -3.90 7.60 -3.58
C PRO A 54 -3.02 7.77 -2.34
N LEU A 55 -2.05 8.67 -2.40
CA LEU A 55 -1.14 8.91 -1.30
C LEU A 55 -1.86 9.66 -0.18
N VAL A 56 -2.03 9.02 0.96
CA VAL A 56 -2.78 9.55 2.12
C VAL A 56 -1.96 9.42 3.41
N GLY A 57 -2.39 10.13 4.47
CA GLY A 57 -1.78 10.00 5.80
C GLY A 57 -0.48 10.79 5.98
N PHE A 58 -0.24 11.83 5.15
CA PHE A 58 0.92 12.74 5.26
C PHE A 58 0.68 13.93 6.19
N GLY A 59 -0.54 14.20 6.57
CA GLY A 59 -0.87 15.28 7.49
C GLY A 59 -0.66 14.88 8.95
N ASP A 60 -1.65 15.12 9.79
CA ASP A 60 -1.56 14.81 11.22
C ASP A 60 -1.93 13.36 11.59
N GLY A 61 -2.06 12.49 10.59
CA GLY A 61 -2.33 11.06 10.77
C GLY A 61 -1.32 10.38 11.72
N PRO A 62 -1.78 9.54 12.66
CA PRO A 62 -0.97 9.19 13.82
C PRO A 62 0.22 8.28 13.51
N LEU A 63 0.11 7.33 12.58
CA LEU A 63 1.13 6.30 12.40
C LEU A 63 2.24 6.72 11.43
N LEU A 64 1.90 7.05 10.18
CA LEU A 64 2.90 7.37 9.16
C LEU A 64 3.62 8.69 9.50
N THR A 65 2.89 9.74 9.84
CA THR A 65 3.46 11.05 10.14
C THR A 65 4.43 11.03 11.33
N ARG A 66 4.11 10.30 12.40
CA ARG A 66 5.05 10.13 13.53
C ARG A 66 6.33 9.45 13.08
N CYS A 67 6.21 8.43 12.23
CA CYS A 67 7.35 7.75 11.65
C CYS A 67 8.21 8.70 10.83
N LEU A 68 7.63 9.45 9.91
CA LEU A 68 8.34 10.43 9.08
C LEU A 68 8.99 11.53 9.91
N LYS A 69 8.32 12.06 10.94
CA LYS A 69 8.90 13.00 11.91
C LYS A 69 10.12 12.39 12.63
N SER A 70 10.05 11.11 13.03
CA SER A 70 11.18 10.41 13.65
C SER A 70 12.39 10.29 12.73
N LEU A 71 12.16 10.18 11.43
CA LEU A 71 13.17 10.16 10.38
C LEU A 71 13.66 11.56 9.99
N LYS A 72 13.22 12.61 10.71
CA LYS A 72 13.61 14.02 10.48
C LYS A 72 13.27 14.50 9.06
N PHE A 73 12.16 14.09 8.52
CA PHE A 73 11.64 14.74 7.34
C PHE A 73 11.23 16.18 7.67
N HIS A 74 11.67 17.10 6.83
CA HIS A 74 11.36 18.53 6.97
C HIS A 74 10.27 18.93 5.95
N PRO A 75 9.48 19.97 6.24
CA PRO A 75 8.41 20.41 5.34
C PRO A 75 8.86 20.67 3.89
N HIS A 76 10.07 21.17 3.69
CA HIS A 76 10.60 21.42 2.34
C HIS A 76 10.87 20.15 1.53
N GLU A 77 11.03 18.99 2.17
CA GLU A 77 11.21 17.71 1.47
C GLU A 77 9.90 17.19 0.88
N PHE A 78 8.76 17.71 1.35
CA PHE A 78 7.43 17.44 0.80
C PHE A 78 7.00 18.47 -0.25
N GLN A 79 7.88 19.39 -0.65
CA GLN A 79 7.54 20.41 -1.66
C GLN A 79 7.19 19.81 -3.03
N ALA A 80 7.78 18.64 -3.35
CA ALA A 80 7.42 17.90 -4.55
C ALA A 80 6.06 17.22 -4.42
N VAL A 81 5.60 16.97 -3.18
CA VAL A 81 4.34 16.32 -2.90
C VAL A 81 3.34 17.39 -2.50
N ARG A 82 2.40 17.67 -3.37
CA ARG A 82 1.34 18.66 -3.13
C ARG A 82 0.06 18.01 -2.60
N LYS A 83 -0.67 18.76 -1.81
CA LYS A 83 -2.01 18.38 -1.39
C LYS A 83 -3.00 18.87 -2.44
N ASP A 84 -3.79 17.96 -3.00
CA ASP A 84 -4.83 18.29 -3.95
C ASP A 84 -6.12 18.74 -3.25
N SER A 85 -6.95 19.54 -3.95
CA SER A 85 -8.27 19.94 -3.47
C SER A 85 -9.22 20.15 -4.66
N PRO A 86 -10.20 19.28 -4.85
CA PRO A 86 -10.44 18.04 -4.11
C PRO A 86 -9.29 17.04 -4.35
N GLY A 87 -8.91 16.26 -3.32
CA GLY A 87 -7.82 15.30 -3.42
C GLY A 87 -8.25 14.01 -4.11
N LEU A 88 -9.52 13.68 -4.02
CA LEU A 88 -10.13 12.48 -4.58
C LEU A 88 -11.58 12.78 -4.93
N GLN A 89 -12.05 12.23 -6.04
CA GLN A 89 -13.47 12.19 -6.37
C GLN A 89 -13.98 10.76 -6.35
N ILE A 90 -15.19 10.56 -5.86
CA ILE A 90 -15.93 9.31 -6.03
C ILE A 90 -17.09 9.60 -6.97
N ILE A 91 -17.13 8.89 -8.08
CA ILE A 91 -18.03 9.14 -9.18
C ILE A 91 -18.84 7.88 -9.45
N THR A 92 -20.16 8.01 -9.37
CA THR A 92 -21.14 7.00 -9.74
C THR A 92 -21.98 7.51 -10.90
N SER A 93 -22.94 6.73 -11.39
CA SER A 93 -23.84 7.20 -12.46
C SER A 93 -24.70 8.40 -12.05
N ARG A 94 -24.89 8.63 -10.74
CA ARG A 94 -25.79 9.66 -10.20
C ARG A 94 -25.09 10.71 -9.37
N HIS A 95 -23.90 10.40 -8.82
CA HIS A 95 -23.22 11.23 -7.86
C HIS A 95 -21.79 11.52 -8.31
N ARG A 96 -21.33 12.73 -8.08
CA ARG A 96 -19.94 13.13 -8.19
C ARG A 96 -19.52 13.84 -6.92
N ILE A 97 -18.81 13.12 -6.07
CA ILE A 97 -18.56 13.53 -4.69
C ILE A 97 -17.08 13.91 -4.56
N ASP A 98 -16.83 15.16 -4.24
CA ASP A 98 -15.52 15.69 -3.95
C ASP A 98 -15.13 15.33 -2.51
N VAL A 99 -14.05 14.57 -2.32
CA VAL A 99 -13.55 14.25 -0.99
C VAL A 99 -12.65 15.37 -0.48
N HIS A 100 -13.11 16.07 0.53
CA HIS A 100 -12.42 17.21 1.12
C HIS A 100 -11.85 16.89 2.50
N ALA A 101 -10.60 17.35 2.75
CA ALA A 101 -9.99 17.30 4.08
C ALA A 101 -10.63 18.31 5.07
N ASP A 102 -11.26 19.36 4.56
CA ASP A 102 -11.99 20.36 5.36
C ASP A 102 -13.36 19.79 5.75
N PRO A 103 -13.69 19.64 7.06
CA PRO A 103 -14.94 19.07 7.50
C PRO A 103 -16.18 19.86 7.06
N GLU A 104 -16.09 21.20 6.97
CA GLU A 104 -17.23 22.04 6.55
C GLU A 104 -17.52 21.84 5.07
N LYS A 105 -16.48 21.79 4.24
CA LYS A 105 -16.61 21.50 2.81
C LYS A 105 -17.14 20.09 2.58
N MET A 106 -16.64 19.11 3.32
CA MET A 106 -17.12 17.73 3.19
C MET A 106 -18.60 17.60 3.57
N GLN A 107 -19.05 18.26 4.65
CA GLN A 107 -20.46 18.27 5.03
C GLN A 107 -21.34 18.99 3.98
N ALA A 108 -20.84 20.08 3.40
CA ALA A 108 -21.54 20.78 2.32
C ALA A 108 -21.67 19.88 1.08
N GLU A 109 -20.63 19.13 0.76
CA GLU A 109 -20.60 18.18 -0.35
C GLU A 109 -21.59 17.03 -0.13
N LEU A 110 -21.59 16.42 1.06
CA LEU A 110 -22.58 15.40 1.41
C LEU A 110 -24.02 15.96 1.36
N THR A 111 -24.22 17.22 1.76
CA THR A 111 -25.54 17.85 1.69
C THR A 111 -25.99 18.09 0.26
N ARG A 112 -25.07 18.40 -0.65
CA ARG A 112 -25.33 18.56 -2.08
C ARG A 112 -25.75 17.24 -2.72
N GLU A 113 -24.98 16.17 -2.47
CA GLU A 113 -25.15 14.88 -3.14
C GLU A 113 -26.21 13.99 -2.46
N PHE A 114 -26.26 13.99 -1.14
CA PHE A 114 -27.16 13.15 -0.35
C PHE A 114 -28.04 14.01 0.61
N PRO A 115 -28.90 14.90 0.11
CA PRO A 115 -29.62 15.90 0.94
C PRO A 115 -30.46 15.29 2.04
N ARG A 116 -30.92 14.03 1.90
CA ARG A 116 -31.73 13.34 2.89
C ARG A 116 -30.93 12.58 3.93
N GLU A 117 -29.70 12.22 3.61
CA GLU A 117 -28.85 11.31 4.39
C GLU A 117 -27.54 11.96 4.84
N ALA A 118 -27.25 13.19 4.43
CA ALA A 118 -26.00 13.90 4.72
C ALA A 118 -25.61 13.88 6.20
N ALA A 119 -26.59 14.10 7.09
CA ALA A 119 -26.34 14.09 8.53
C ALA A 119 -25.97 12.68 9.04
N ALA A 120 -26.62 11.62 8.55
CA ALA A 120 -26.33 10.24 8.90
C ALA A 120 -24.97 9.82 8.36
N LEU A 121 -24.67 10.13 7.09
CA LEU A 121 -23.36 9.90 6.47
C LEU A 121 -22.23 10.58 7.25
N TRP A 122 -22.40 11.86 7.57
CA TRP A 122 -21.41 12.58 8.36
C TRP A 122 -21.22 11.97 9.76
N GLN A 123 -22.32 11.52 10.39
CA GLN A 123 -22.25 10.86 11.69
C GLN A 123 -21.48 9.55 11.61
N VAL A 124 -21.66 8.75 10.55
CA VAL A 124 -20.88 7.51 10.32
C VAL A 124 -19.40 7.85 10.19
N ILE A 125 -19.04 8.78 9.30
CA ILE A 125 -17.64 9.20 9.12
C ILE A 125 -17.04 9.68 10.44
N ASN A 126 -17.68 10.63 11.12
CA ASN A 126 -17.16 11.27 12.33
C ASN A 126 -16.99 10.28 13.50
N ARG A 127 -17.95 9.38 13.71
CA ARG A 127 -17.82 8.34 14.76
C ARG A 127 -16.70 7.37 14.46
N SER A 128 -16.49 7.02 13.20
CA SER A 128 -15.35 6.19 12.79
C SER A 128 -14.03 6.88 13.08
N LEU A 129 -13.89 8.16 12.73
CA LEU A 129 -12.71 8.96 13.04
C LEU A 129 -12.42 9.00 14.56
N LEU A 130 -13.45 9.20 15.37
CA LEU A 130 -13.32 9.24 16.83
C LEU A 130 -12.92 7.89 17.42
N SER A 131 -13.36 6.77 16.81
CA SER A 131 -12.97 5.42 17.27
C SER A 131 -11.53 5.05 16.93
N ALA A 132 -10.97 5.65 15.88
CA ALA A 132 -9.63 5.37 15.37
C ALA A 132 -8.51 5.83 16.31
N GLN A 133 -8.65 7.01 16.89
CA GLN A 133 -7.57 7.66 17.63
C GLN A 133 -7.07 6.84 18.83
N PRO A 134 -7.93 6.33 19.74
CA PRO A 134 -7.46 5.53 20.89
C PRO A 134 -6.74 4.25 20.45
N PHE A 135 -7.21 3.60 19.39
CA PHE A 135 -6.59 2.39 18.87
C PHE A 135 -5.23 2.68 18.24
N ALA A 136 -5.13 3.73 17.43
CA ALA A 136 -3.86 4.16 16.83
C ALA A 136 -2.82 4.58 17.89
N GLU A 137 -3.23 5.24 18.97
CA GLU A 137 -2.36 5.59 20.09
C GLU A 137 -1.87 4.35 20.84
N ALA A 138 -2.78 3.40 21.12
CA ALA A 138 -2.43 2.13 21.77
C ALA A 138 -1.46 1.31 20.90
N LEU A 139 -1.67 1.28 19.58
CA LEU A 139 -0.80 0.61 18.62
C LEU A 139 0.59 1.25 18.59
N ASP A 140 0.66 2.58 18.55
CA ASP A 140 1.91 3.33 18.62
C ASP A 140 2.69 3.04 19.89
N GLN A 141 2.01 3.01 21.03
CA GLN A 141 2.61 2.67 22.33
C GLN A 141 3.10 1.22 22.40
N ALA A 142 2.37 0.29 21.82
CA ALA A 142 2.79 -1.10 21.73
C ALA A 142 4.06 -1.27 20.90
N VAL A 143 4.20 -0.50 19.80
CA VAL A 143 5.42 -0.44 19.00
C VAL A 143 6.59 0.13 19.79
N GLU A 144 6.39 1.23 20.53
CA GLU A 144 7.46 1.82 21.37
C GLU A 144 7.94 0.87 22.46
N ASN A 145 7.07 0.03 22.98
CA ASN A 145 7.40 -0.97 24.01
C ASN A 145 7.93 -2.30 23.43
N ALA A 146 7.90 -2.46 22.10
CA ALA A 146 8.41 -3.66 21.45
C ALA A 146 9.92 -3.83 21.68
N GLY A 147 10.36 -5.08 21.82
CA GLY A 147 11.78 -5.37 22.02
C GLY A 147 12.29 -5.08 23.45
N GLN A 148 11.46 -4.62 24.38
CA GLN A 148 11.85 -4.57 25.80
C GLN A 148 12.12 -5.99 26.30
N VAL A 149 13.33 -6.21 26.81
CA VAL A 149 13.83 -7.54 27.16
C VAL A 149 13.30 -7.94 28.55
N GLY A 150 12.31 -8.82 28.60
CA GLY A 150 11.92 -9.47 29.84
C GLY A 150 12.97 -10.49 30.31
N LEU A 151 12.90 -10.89 31.61
CA LEU A 151 13.87 -11.84 32.20
C LEU A 151 14.04 -13.14 31.41
N LEU A 152 12.96 -13.72 30.86
CA LEU A 152 13.01 -14.94 30.05
C LEU A 152 13.65 -14.72 28.68
N GLN A 153 13.53 -13.51 28.15
CA GLN A 153 14.14 -13.11 26.89
C GLN A 153 15.63 -12.83 27.08
N SER A 154 16.03 -12.20 28.19
CA SER A 154 17.45 -12.00 28.54
C SER A 154 18.18 -13.34 28.75
N LEU A 155 17.47 -14.35 29.25
CA LEU A 155 18.00 -15.71 29.41
C LEU A 155 17.97 -16.54 28.12
N GLY A 156 17.52 -15.98 27.00
CA GLY A 156 17.48 -16.69 25.72
C GLY A 156 16.35 -17.71 25.57
N LEU A 157 15.44 -17.78 26.54
CA LEU A 157 14.36 -18.77 26.60
C LEU A 157 13.16 -18.36 25.73
N GLN A 158 13.02 -17.05 25.43
CA GLN A 158 11.96 -16.53 24.57
C GLN A 158 12.54 -15.53 23.56
N ARG A 159 11.90 -15.42 22.37
CA ARG A 159 12.17 -14.34 21.40
C ARG A 159 11.62 -13.03 21.92
N PRO A 160 12.18 -11.87 21.48
CA PRO A 160 11.51 -10.59 21.67
C PRO A 160 10.07 -10.69 21.13
N ARG A 161 9.12 -10.27 21.93
CA ARG A 161 7.69 -10.31 21.57
C ARG A 161 7.15 -8.90 21.48
N TRP A 162 6.19 -8.75 20.63
CA TRP A 162 5.30 -7.61 20.58
C TRP A 162 3.90 -8.06 20.98
N ASN A 163 3.25 -7.28 21.83
CA ASN A 163 1.86 -7.51 22.23
C ASN A 163 1.03 -6.39 21.61
N PRO A 164 0.42 -6.60 20.45
CA PRO A 164 -0.43 -5.60 19.83
C PRO A 164 -1.68 -5.36 20.67
N PRO A 165 -2.22 -4.13 20.65
CA PRO A 165 -3.54 -3.88 21.21
C PRO A 165 -4.58 -4.57 20.33
N LEU A 166 -5.56 -5.17 20.96
CA LEU A 166 -6.77 -5.62 20.29
C LEU A 166 -7.83 -4.51 20.37
N PRO A 167 -8.72 -4.40 19.39
CA PRO A 167 -9.92 -3.60 19.54
C PRO A 167 -10.69 -4.07 20.80
N PRO A 168 -11.39 -3.17 21.51
CA PRO A 168 -12.24 -3.58 22.64
C PRO A 168 -13.23 -4.68 22.24
N GLU A 169 -13.51 -5.60 23.16
CA GLU A 169 -14.55 -6.62 22.95
C GLU A 169 -15.90 -5.96 22.62
N ASN A 170 -16.65 -6.54 21.70
CA ASN A 170 -17.95 -6.06 21.21
C ASN A 170 -17.92 -4.75 20.40
N ILE A 171 -16.80 -4.38 19.80
CA ILE A 171 -16.80 -3.33 18.76
C ILE A 171 -17.42 -3.92 17.48
N PRO A 172 -18.38 -3.17 16.86
CA PRO A 172 -18.95 -3.61 15.59
C PRO A 172 -17.91 -3.61 14.47
N THR A 173 -18.12 -4.43 13.47
CA THR A 173 -17.44 -4.29 12.20
C THR A 173 -17.88 -3.02 11.49
N TRP A 174 -17.11 -2.60 10.50
CA TRP A 174 -17.49 -1.46 9.65
C TRP A 174 -18.83 -1.70 8.95
N GLY A 175 -19.04 -2.91 8.41
CA GLY A 175 -20.28 -3.30 7.73
C GLY A 175 -21.49 -3.21 8.66
N GLU A 176 -21.42 -3.82 9.84
CA GLU A 176 -22.48 -3.75 10.86
C GLU A 176 -22.81 -2.29 11.24
N PHE A 177 -21.78 -1.48 11.43
CA PHE A 177 -21.95 -0.08 11.80
C PHE A 177 -22.61 0.76 10.69
N VAL A 178 -22.28 0.50 9.42
CA VAL A 178 -22.88 1.15 8.27
C VAL A 178 -24.34 0.68 8.07
N GLU A 179 -24.63 -0.59 8.31
CA GLU A 179 -26.00 -1.14 8.24
C GLU A 179 -26.94 -0.50 9.29
N GLU A 180 -26.46 -0.31 10.52
CA GLU A 180 -27.24 0.34 11.59
C GLU A 180 -27.64 1.79 11.24
N ALA A 181 -26.89 2.45 10.36
CA ALA A 181 -27.18 3.82 9.94
C ALA A 181 -28.36 3.96 8.97
N ASN A 182 -28.91 2.84 8.45
CA ASN A 182 -30.03 2.79 7.50
C ASN A 182 -29.87 3.71 6.28
N LEU A 183 -28.68 3.70 5.68
CA LEU A 183 -28.34 4.47 4.50
C LEU A 183 -28.84 3.79 3.22
N SER A 184 -29.04 4.57 2.16
CA SER A 184 -29.28 4.06 0.80
C SER A 184 -28.09 3.26 0.27
N ASP A 185 -28.31 2.45 -0.75
CA ASP A 185 -27.24 1.68 -1.38
C ASP A 185 -26.19 2.59 -2.01
N GLU A 186 -26.61 3.72 -2.61
CA GLU A 186 -25.69 4.71 -3.17
C GLU A 186 -24.77 5.32 -2.08
N ALA A 187 -25.30 5.61 -0.90
CA ALA A 187 -24.54 6.13 0.21
C ALA A 187 -23.55 5.08 0.78
N ARG A 188 -23.96 3.80 0.81
CA ARG A 188 -23.07 2.69 1.21
C ARG A 188 -21.94 2.47 0.20
N ILE A 189 -22.26 2.51 -1.11
CA ILE A 189 -21.26 2.44 -2.18
C ILE A 189 -20.22 3.54 -2.04
N PHE A 190 -20.65 4.78 -1.77
CA PHE A 190 -19.75 5.88 -1.49
C PHE A 190 -18.81 5.60 -0.31
N LEU A 191 -19.34 5.14 0.82
CA LEU A 191 -18.55 4.83 2.02
C LEU A 191 -17.54 3.72 1.78
N ARG A 192 -17.91 2.66 1.05
CA ARG A 192 -16.97 1.60 0.64
C ARG A 192 -15.88 2.12 -0.30
N GLY A 193 -16.24 3.00 -1.23
CA GLY A 193 -15.28 3.66 -2.12
C GLY A 193 -14.20 4.46 -1.37
N LEU A 194 -14.53 5.01 -0.19
CA LEU A 194 -13.56 5.69 0.66
C LEU A 194 -12.55 4.75 1.33
N LEU A 195 -12.83 3.46 1.46
CA LEU A 195 -11.98 2.50 2.18
C LEU A 195 -11.24 1.53 1.27
N ARG A 196 -11.92 1.00 0.26
CA ARG A 196 -11.43 -0.10 -0.58
C ARG A 196 -10.02 0.12 -1.15
N PRO A 197 -9.65 1.29 -1.68
CA PRO A 197 -8.33 1.50 -2.26
C PRO A 197 -7.18 1.48 -1.26
N PHE A 198 -7.46 1.61 0.03
CA PHE A 198 -6.47 1.81 1.08
C PHE A 198 -6.26 0.60 1.97
N CYS A 199 -7.13 -0.41 1.86
CA CYS A 199 -7.06 -1.66 2.60
C CYS A 199 -6.48 -2.77 1.71
N ALA A 200 -5.55 -3.55 2.23
CA ALA A 200 -4.99 -4.70 1.52
C ALA A 200 -5.72 -6.02 1.87
N LEU A 201 -6.98 -5.94 2.29
CA LEU A 201 -7.88 -7.07 2.46
C LEU A 201 -8.99 -7.03 1.40
N ASP A 202 -9.48 -8.18 1.02
CA ASP A 202 -10.56 -8.33 0.03
C ASP A 202 -11.92 -7.88 0.56
N VAL A 203 -12.16 -7.96 1.87
CA VAL A 203 -13.43 -7.57 2.51
C VAL A 203 -13.21 -6.44 3.50
N VAL A 204 -13.62 -5.22 3.13
CA VAL A 204 -13.50 -4.04 4.01
C VAL A 204 -14.59 -3.96 5.07
N ASP A 205 -15.74 -4.60 4.84
CA ASP A 205 -16.87 -4.62 5.77
C ASP A 205 -16.56 -5.40 7.07
N ASP A 206 -15.59 -6.34 7.02
CA ASP A 206 -15.14 -7.13 8.17
C ASP A 206 -14.10 -6.41 9.03
N LEU A 207 -13.67 -5.20 8.65
CA LEU A 207 -12.76 -4.42 9.47
C LEU A 207 -13.42 -4.00 10.78
N PRO A 208 -12.73 -4.09 11.94
CA PRO A 208 -13.19 -3.44 13.15
C PRO A 208 -13.35 -1.93 12.92
N LEU A 209 -14.39 -1.33 13.46
CA LEU A 209 -14.67 0.10 13.31
C LEU A 209 -13.46 1.02 13.56
N PRO A 210 -12.59 0.81 14.56
CA PRO A 210 -11.40 1.65 14.75
C PRO A 210 -10.39 1.53 13.60
N VAL A 211 -10.25 0.35 13.00
CA VAL A 211 -9.34 0.12 11.87
C VAL A 211 -9.86 0.81 10.61
N ALA A 212 -11.15 0.64 10.28
CA ALA A 212 -11.80 1.38 9.20
C ALA A 212 -11.69 2.89 9.42
N GLY A 213 -11.88 3.34 10.67
CA GLY A 213 -11.69 4.74 11.06
C GLY A 213 -10.28 5.27 10.83
N MET A 214 -9.24 4.45 10.98
CA MET A 214 -7.85 4.84 10.66
C MET A 214 -7.65 5.09 9.16
N HIS A 215 -8.23 4.27 8.29
CA HIS A 215 -8.20 4.50 6.86
C HIS A 215 -8.95 5.78 6.48
N LEU A 216 -10.15 5.97 7.03
CA LEU A 216 -10.92 7.21 6.84
C LEU A 216 -10.15 8.43 7.34
N ALA A 217 -9.49 8.36 8.48
CA ALA A 217 -8.69 9.46 8.99
C ALA A 217 -7.56 9.83 8.03
N ALA A 218 -6.90 8.84 7.42
CA ALA A 218 -5.86 9.09 6.44
C ALA A 218 -6.40 9.77 5.17
N VAL A 219 -7.57 9.35 4.67
CA VAL A 219 -8.24 9.94 3.51
C VAL A 219 -8.75 11.34 3.81
N MET A 220 -9.42 11.53 4.94
CA MET A 220 -9.97 12.82 5.37
C MET A 220 -8.90 13.84 5.75
N ASP A 221 -7.66 13.43 6.02
CA ASP A 221 -6.52 14.32 6.19
C ASP A 221 -6.05 14.93 4.85
N GLY A 222 -6.43 14.33 3.75
CA GLY A 222 -6.22 14.77 2.38
C GLY A 222 -5.41 13.79 1.56
N VAL A 223 -5.54 13.94 0.26
CA VAL A 223 -4.81 13.19 -0.74
C VAL A 223 -3.66 14.03 -1.27
N TYR A 224 -2.53 13.38 -1.47
CA TYR A 224 -1.28 14.00 -1.89
C TYR A 224 -0.83 13.39 -3.22
N MET A 225 -0.18 14.18 -4.04
CA MET A 225 0.32 13.76 -5.34
C MET A 225 1.72 14.33 -5.58
N ASP A 226 2.57 13.53 -6.18
CA ASP A 226 3.82 14.01 -6.78
C ASP A 226 3.63 14.07 -8.30
N PRO A 227 3.61 15.26 -8.91
CA PRO A 227 3.28 15.42 -10.32
C PRO A 227 4.35 14.85 -11.27
N GLY A 228 5.51 14.45 -10.78
CA GLY A 228 6.61 13.96 -11.59
C GLY A 228 7.08 12.55 -11.29
N GLU A 229 6.53 11.91 -10.26
CA GLU A 229 7.04 10.65 -9.74
C GLU A 229 5.95 9.56 -9.72
N GLU A 230 6.36 8.36 -10.11
CA GLU A 230 5.49 7.19 -10.10
C GLU A 230 5.11 6.75 -8.68
N HIS A 231 6.06 6.86 -7.75
CA HIS A 231 5.95 6.34 -6.38
C HIS A 231 6.42 7.38 -5.37
N ALA A 232 5.66 8.44 -5.18
CA ALA A 232 6.08 9.60 -4.39
C ALA A 232 6.64 9.23 -3.00
N LEU A 233 5.94 8.38 -2.23
CA LEU A 233 6.42 7.97 -0.91
C LEU A 233 7.69 7.13 -0.97
N LEU A 234 7.75 6.18 -1.90
CA LEU A 234 8.91 5.31 -2.06
C LEU A 234 10.14 6.14 -2.46
N THR A 235 9.98 7.06 -3.42
CA THR A 235 11.03 8.00 -3.85
C THR A 235 11.50 8.89 -2.70
N LEU A 236 10.60 9.46 -1.90
CA LEU A 236 10.96 10.23 -0.72
C LEU A 236 11.77 9.41 0.29
N LEU A 237 11.34 8.17 0.57
CA LEU A 237 12.03 7.27 1.48
C LEU A 237 13.39 6.83 0.93
N LEU A 238 13.50 6.52 -0.37
CA LEU A 238 14.78 6.21 -1.03
C LEU A 238 15.76 7.37 -0.97
N ARG A 239 15.30 8.60 -1.21
CA ARG A 239 16.13 9.81 -1.01
C ARG A 239 16.62 9.92 0.42
N ARG A 240 15.75 9.62 1.41
CA ARG A 240 16.10 9.66 2.84
C ARG A 240 17.15 8.61 3.20
N VAL A 241 16.99 7.35 2.79
CA VAL A 241 17.97 6.29 3.10
C VAL A 241 19.32 6.57 2.46
N ARG A 242 19.35 7.08 1.21
CA ARG A 242 20.60 7.52 0.56
C ARG A 242 21.28 8.66 1.34
N ALA A 243 20.52 9.63 1.85
CA ALA A 243 21.07 10.71 2.69
C ALA A 243 21.63 10.20 4.03
N MET A 244 21.21 9.04 4.49
CA MET A 244 21.73 8.36 5.70
C MET A 244 22.89 7.41 5.40
N ARG A 245 23.46 7.45 4.18
CA ARG A 245 24.58 6.61 3.72
C ARG A 245 24.24 5.11 3.67
N VAL A 246 22.99 4.80 3.39
CA VAL A 246 22.57 3.44 3.05
C VAL A 246 23.00 3.16 1.62
N ASP A 247 23.57 1.99 1.38
CA ASP A 247 23.93 1.54 0.03
C ASP A 247 22.68 1.06 -0.69
N VAL A 248 22.26 1.78 -1.72
CA VAL A 248 21.11 1.42 -2.57
C VAL A 248 21.64 1.00 -3.91
N VAL A 249 21.45 -0.28 -4.26
CA VAL A 249 22.01 -0.89 -5.48
C VAL A 249 20.89 -1.35 -6.41
N PRO A 250 21.02 -1.09 -7.72
CA PRO A 250 20.01 -1.48 -8.72
C PRO A 250 20.27 -2.93 -9.20
N THR A 251 20.07 -3.89 -8.31
CA THR A 251 20.31 -5.30 -8.61
C THR A 251 19.24 -6.18 -7.99
N GLU A 252 19.08 -7.37 -8.55
CA GLU A 252 18.13 -8.37 -8.11
C GLU A 252 18.79 -9.41 -7.21
N LEU A 253 17.99 -9.93 -6.25
CA LEU A 253 18.34 -11.10 -5.47
C LEU A 253 18.15 -12.36 -6.34
N VAL A 254 19.16 -13.22 -6.37
CA VAL A 254 19.08 -14.52 -7.07
C VAL A 254 19.18 -15.71 -6.12
N GLY A 255 19.51 -15.50 -4.86
CA GLY A 255 19.55 -16.59 -3.87
C GLY A 255 19.91 -16.14 -2.47
N LEU A 256 19.59 -17.00 -1.50
CA LEU A 256 19.86 -16.83 -0.08
C LEU A 256 20.70 -17.98 0.44
N GLU A 257 21.82 -17.67 1.08
CA GLU A 257 22.69 -18.68 1.71
C GLU A 257 22.47 -18.71 3.22
N GLY A 258 22.45 -19.90 3.80
CA GLY A 258 22.26 -20.04 5.23
C GLY A 258 21.88 -21.44 5.66
N ASN A 259 21.18 -21.53 6.78
CA ASN A 259 20.68 -22.78 7.32
C ASN A 259 19.17 -22.66 7.65
N ARG A 260 18.56 -23.72 8.22
CA ARG A 260 17.11 -23.76 8.53
C ARG A 260 16.63 -22.67 9.50
N ARG A 261 17.51 -21.89 10.12
CA ARG A 261 17.16 -20.93 11.16
C ARG A 261 17.72 -19.54 10.89
N HIS A 262 18.72 -19.42 10.02
CA HIS A 262 19.47 -18.19 9.84
C HIS A 262 19.94 -18.06 8.40
N ILE A 263 19.77 -16.88 7.83
CA ILE A 263 20.32 -16.46 6.55
C ILE A 263 21.65 -15.77 6.84
N ASN A 264 22.71 -16.16 6.14
CA ASN A 264 24.07 -15.68 6.38
C ASN A 264 24.58 -14.77 5.27
N ALA A 265 24.09 -14.96 4.04
CA ALA A 265 24.52 -14.16 2.90
C ALA A 265 23.45 -14.10 1.79
N LEU A 266 23.62 -13.14 0.90
CA LEU A 266 22.81 -12.91 -0.29
C LEU A 266 23.64 -13.18 -1.54
N HIS A 267 23.02 -13.76 -2.57
CA HIS A 267 23.56 -13.85 -3.92
C HIS A 267 22.82 -12.86 -4.82
N LEU A 268 23.58 -11.99 -5.50
CA LEU A 268 23.04 -10.95 -6.37
C LEU A 268 23.32 -11.25 -7.83
N ALA A 269 22.44 -10.81 -8.73
CA ALA A 269 22.56 -11.07 -10.16
C ALA A 269 23.84 -10.49 -10.81
N ASP A 270 24.33 -9.37 -10.29
CA ASP A 270 25.49 -8.64 -10.82
C ASP A 270 26.82 -9.03 -10.16
N ARG A 271 26.84 -9.99 -9.21
CA ARG A 271 28.01 -10.36 -8.41
C ARG A 271 28.18 -11.86 -8.28
N ASN A 272 29.43 -12.30 -8.35
CA ASN A 272 29.78 -13.72 -8.14
C ASN A 272 29.98 -14.07 -6.66
N GLU A 273 30.32 -13.10 -5.82
CA GLU A 273 30.58 -13.31 -4.39
C GLU A 273 29.32 -13.06 -3.57
N ALA A 274 29.04 -13.96 -2.63
CA ALA A 274 27.96 -13.80 -1.68
C ALA A 274 28.23 -12.61 -0.74
N ILE A 275 27.22 -11.83 -0.43
CA ILE A 275 27.29 -10.69 0.48
C ILE A 275 26.85 -11.15 1.87
N PRO A 276 27.73 -11.18 2.89
CA PRO A 276 27.35 -11.52 4.24
C PRO A 276 26.40 -10.50 4.86
N VAL A 277 25.38 -11.00 5.59
CA VAL A 277 24.37 -10.18 6.27
C VAL A 277 23.97 -10.80 7.60
N ASP A 278 23.67 -9.96 8.59
CA ASP A 278 23.15 -10.41 9.88
C ASP A 278 21.61 -10.49 9.88
N PHE A 279 20.92 -9.55 9.22
CA PHE A 279 19.46 -9.50 9.11
C PHE A 279 19.02 -9.23 7.68
N VAL A 280 17.88 -9.81 7.33
CA VAL A 280 17.22 -9.61 6.03
C VAL A 280 15.79 -9.11 6.28
N ILE A 281 15.38 -8.10 5.52
CA ILE A 281 14.04 -7.51 5.56
C ILE A 281 13.46 -7.60 4.15
N THR A 282 12.28 -8.24 4.01
CA THR A 282 11.54 -8.19 2.76
C THR A 282 10.41 -7.17 2.83
N GLY A 283 10.27 -6.38 1.76
CA GLY A 283 9.13 -5.49 1.54
C GLY A 283 8.12 -6.04 0.54
N GLY A 284 8.50 -7.06 -0.23
CA GLY A 284 7.65 -7.77 -1.18
C GLY A 284 6.83 -8.88 -0.55
N ASP A 285 6.25 -9.74 -1.39
CA ASP A 285 5.53 -10.92 -0.95
C ASP A 285 6.52 -11.98 -0.43
N PRO A 286 6.34 -12.48 0.80
CA PRO A 286 7.20 -13.55 1.32
C PRO A 286 7.12 -14.86 0.53
N GLU A 287 6.08 -15.08 -0.28
CA GLU A 287 5.96 -16.25 -1.15
C GLU A 287 7.05 -16.28 -2.23
N ASP A 288 7.40 -15.12 -2.78
CA ASP A 288 8.46 -14.97 -3.79
C ASP A 288 9.83 -15.43 -3.30
N LEU A 289 10.01 -15.45 -1.98
CA LEU A 289 11.26 -15.92 -1.36
C LEU A 289 11.35 -17.44 -1.20
N LEU A 290 10.25 -18.18 -1.32
CA LEU A 290 10.19 -19.61 -0.96
C LEU A 290 11.25 -20.45 -1.66
N GLU A 291 11.47 -20.22 -2.94
CA GLU A 291 12.44 -20.96 -3.74
C GLU A 291 13.90 -20.64 -3.37
N MET A 292 14.15 -19.43 -2.90
CA MET A 292 15.47 -18.95 -2.51
C MET A 292 15.84 -19.26 -1.07
N LEU A 293 14.87 -19.66 -0.23
CA LEU A 293 15.10 -19.87 1.20
C LEU A 293 15.88 -21.17 1.48
N PRO A 294 16.94 -21.13 2.29
CA PRO A 294 17.66 -22.32 2.69
C PRO A 294 16.85 -23.20 3.63
N GLY A 295 16.78 -24.50 3.36
CA GLY A 295 16.22 -25.49 4.25
C GLY A 295 14.80 -25.94 3.95
N LYS A 296 14.01 -26.31 4.97
CA LYS A 296 12.65 -26.82 4.79
C LYS A 296 11.65 -25.69 4.63
N GLN A 297 10.86 -25.71 3.57
CA GLN A 297 9.82 -24.72 3.27
C GLN A 297 8.53 -24.89 4.13
N ARG A 298 8.31 -26.06 4.75
CA ARG A 298 7.09 -26.36 5.51
C ARG A 298 6.67 -25.30 6.56
N PRO A 299 7.57 -24.67 7.34
CA PRO A 299 7.20 -23.61 8.27
C PRO A 299 6.64 -22.35 7.57
N TYR A 300 7.17 -22.05 6.38
CA TYR A 300 6.69 -20.94 5.55
C TYR A 300 5.34 -21.27 4.93
N GLN A 301 5.17 -22.43 4.34
CA GLN A 301 3.90 -22.89 3.78
C GLN A 301 2.77 -22.81 4.83
N LYS A 302 3.07 -23.20 6.08
CA LYS A 302 2.12 -23.06 7.18
C LYS A 302 1.82 -21.60 7.51
N LEU A 303 2.80 -20.69 7.44
CA LEU A 303 2.59 -19.27 7.67
C LEU A 303 1.78 -18.65 6.52
N LEU A 304 2.19 -18.90 5.29
CA LEU A 304 1.54 -18.36 4.09
C LEU A 304 0.09 -18.85 3.96
N SER A 305 -0.22 -20.08 4.39
CA SER A 305 -1.61 -20.56 4.41
C SER A 305 -2.53 -19.79 5.37
N SER A 306 -2.00 -18.88 6.19
CA SER A 306 -2.82 -17.98 7.03
C SER A 306 -3.22 -16.68 6.32
N LEU A 307 -2.65 -16.41 5.15
CA LEU A 307 -2.93 -15.21 4.38
C LEU A 307 -2.82 -15.55 2.88
N ALA A 308 -3.94 -15.82 2.24
CA ALA A 308 -3.97 -16.18 0.83
C ALA A 308 -4.02 -14.91 -0.05
N PRO A 309 -3.19 -14.81 -1.10
CA PRO A 309 -3.40 -13.80 -2.14
C PRO A 309 -4.81 -13.90 -2.72
N SER A 310 -5.54 -12.78 -2.78
CA SER A 310 -6.93 -12.78 -3.26
C SER A 310 -7.11 -11.95 -4.53
N HIS A 311 -6.43 -10.81 -4.62
CA HIS A 311 -6.57 -9.91 -5.77
C HIS A 311 -5.21 -9.35 -6.18
N PHE A 312 -5.08 -9.15 -7.48
CA PHE A 312 -4.02 -8.37 -8.10
C PHE A 312 -4.60 -7.09 -8.71
N ARG A 313 -3.72 -6.19 -9.16
CA ARG A 313 -4.13 -4.94 -9.78
C ARG A 313 -3.95 -5.00 -11.29
N TYR A 314 -5.06 -4.87 -11.99
CA TYR A 314 -5.07 -4.74 -13.44
C TYR A 314 -5.14 -3.27 -13.84
N SER A 315 -4.25 -2.84 -14.72
CA SER A 315 -4.15 -1.43 -15.13
C SER A 315 -4.08 -1.31 -16.65
N ILE A 316 -4.82 -0.35 -17.20
CA ILE A 316 -4.73 0.06 -18.61
C ILE A 316 -4.23 1.49 -18.69
N PHE A 317 -3.52 1.82 -19.77
CA PHE A 317 -2.82 3.08 -19.93
C PHE A 317 -3.39 3.83 -21.14
N VAL A 318 -3.79 5.09 -20.90
CA VAL A 318 -4.47 5.93 -21.89
C VAL A 318 -3.78 7.28 -21.94
N ALA A 319 -3.47 7.77 -23.15
CA ALA A 319 -3.00 9.14 -23.33
C ALA A 319 -3.99 9.92 -24.21
N VAL A 320 -4.30 11.15 -23.79
CA VAL A 320 -5.31 11.99 -24.41
C VAL A 320 -4.85 13.43 -24.54
N GLN A 321 -5.48 14.18 -25.45
CA GLN A 321 -5.33 15.63 -25.48
C GLN A 321 -6.00 16.26 -24.26
N SER A 322 -5.33 17.22 -23.59
CA SER A 322 -5.81 17.84 -22.33
C SER A 322 -7.23 18.41 -22.42
N LYS A 323 -7.65 18.87 -23.61
CA LYS A 323 -8.96 19.50 -23.85
C LYS A 323 -10.15 18.56 -23.65
N VAL A 324 -9.94 17.23 -23.66
CA VAL A 324 -11.03 16.25 -23.44
C VAL A 324 -11.25 15.98 -21.96
N VAL A 325 -10.28 16.28 -21.13
CA VAL A 325 -10.38 16.08 -19.68
C VAL A 325 -11.27 17.20 -19.10
N PRO A 326 -12.37 16.89 -18.42
CA PRO A 326 -13.22 17.88 -17.77
C PRO A 326 -12.44 18.75 -16.78
N GLN A 327 -12.69 20.06 -16.79
CA GLN A 327 -11.95 21.01 -15.98
C GLN A 327 -12.06 20.76 -14.47
N ASP A 328 -13.23 20.28 -14.02
CA ASP A 328 -13.51 20.03 -12.59
C ASP A 328 -13.23 18.57 -12.18
N LEU A 329 -12.64 17.75 -13.06
CA LEU A 329 -12.28 16.39 -12.75
C LEU A 329 -10.99 16.37 -11.93
N ALA A 330 -11.04 15.75 -10.76
CA ALA A 330 -9.85 15.58 -9.93
C ALA A 330 -8.83 14.66 -10.64
N GLU A 331 -7.56 14.88 -10.36
CA GLU A 331 -6.48 14.05 -10.93
C GLU A 331 -6.51 12.61 -10.40
N GLN A 332 -7.25 12.38 -9.31
CA GLN A 332 -7.55 11.05 -8.80
C GLN A 332 -9.05 10.90 -8.59
N ALA A 333 -9.64 9.88 -9.22
CA ALA A 333 -11.05 9.59 -9.10
C ALA A 333 -11.31 8.08 -9.02
N ILE A 334 -12.31 7.70 -8.26
CA ILE A 334 -12.81 6.33 -8.21
C ILE A 334 -14.14 6.33 -8.95
N LEU A 335 -14.18 5.62 -10.07
CA LEU A 335 -15.39 5.41 -10.86
C LEU A 335 -16.04 4.13 -10.38
N ILE A 336 -17.31 4.19 -10.00
CA ILE A 336 -18.03 3.04 -9.48
C ILE A 336 -19.25 2.77 -10.35
N ASN A 337 -19.36 1.55 -10.87
CA ASN A 337 -20.56 1.05 -11.52
C ASN A 337 -21.60 0.71 -10.46
N ASP A 338 -22.65 1.52 -10.34
CA ASP A 338 -23.71 1.36 -9.33
C ASP A 338 -24.45 0.02 -9.44
N GLN A 339 -24.46 -0.62 -10.62
CA GLN A 339 -25.19 -1.86 -10.86
C GLN A 339 -24.40 -3.07 -10.42
N ASP A 340 -23.06 -2.99 -10.47
CA ASP A 340 -22.17 -4.08 -10.09
C ASP A 340 -20.85 -3.49 -9.54
N PRO A 341 -20.86 -2.89 -8.35
CA PRO A 341 -19.68 -2.22 -7.79
C PRO A 341 -18.57 -3.19 -7.37
N GLU A 342 -18.90 -4.43 -7.10
CA GLU A 342 -17.97 -5.50 -6.66
C GLU A 342 -17.53 -6.39 -7.82
N GLY A 343 -18.16 -6.29 -8.98
CA GLY A 343 -17.82 -7.08 -10.16
C GLY A 343 -16.49 -6.64 -10.79
N PRO A 344 -15.92 -7.49 -11.66
CA PRO A 344 -14.68 -7.19 -12.37
C PRO A 344 -14.80 -5.88 -13.17
N GLY A 345 -13.95 -4.89 -12.85
CA GLY A 345 -14.05 -3.55 -13.45
C GLY A 345 -15.18 -2.68 -12.88
N GLY A 346 -15.92 -3.15 -11.88
CA GLY A 346 -17.02 -2.39 -11.25
C GLY A 346 -16.54 -1.16 -10.46
N SER A 347 -15.30 -1.18 -9.96
CA SER A 347 -14.65 -0.04 -9.33
C SER A 347 -13.30 0.22 -10.03
N VAL A 348 -13.18 1.40 -10.64
CA VAL A 348 -11.98 1.81 -11.40
C VAL A 348 -11.36 3.03 -10.74
N LEU A 349 -10.14 2.90 -10.30
CA LEU A 349 -9.34 4.05 -9.86
C LEU A 349 -8.66 4.66 -11.08
N MET A 350 -8.94 5.91 -11.34
CA MET A 350 -8.39 6.71 -12.40
C MET A 350 -7.38 7.70 -11.82
N THR A 351 -6.16 7.67 -12.36
CA THR A 351 -5.12 8.67 -12.05
C THR A 351 -4.76 9.41 -13.32
N ILE A 352 -4.91 10.73 -13.31
CA ILE A 352 -4.63 11.63 -14.44
C ILE A 352 -3.37 12.43 -14.13
N SER A 353 -2.40 12.46 -15.05
CA SER A 353 -1.22 13.31 -14.86
C SER A 353 -1.59 14.78 -14.78
N PRO A 354 -0.98 15.59 -13.90
CA PRO A 354 -1.19 17.03 -13.88
C PRO A 354 -0.88 17.69 -15.23
N GLU A 355 -1.52 18.81 -15.52
CA GLU A 355 -1.21 19.58 -16.70
C GLU A 355 0.22 20.13 -16.66
N GLY A 356 0.97 19.98 -17.76
CA GLY A 356 2.39 20.35 -17.80
C GLY A 356 3.33 19.41 -17.05
N SER A 357 2.84 18.25 -16.59
CA SER A 357 3.66 17.18 -15.99
C SER A 357 4.64 16.59 -17.00
N PRO A 358 5.85 16.16 -16.59
CA PRO A 358 6.81 15.47 -17.46
C PRO A 358 6.34 14.08 -17.92
N LEU A 359 5.17 13.63 -17.46
CA LEU A 359 4.58 12.33 -17.82
C LEU A 359 3.94 12.35 -19.22
N ALA A 360 3.60 13.52 -19.75
CA ALA A 360 3.01 13.68 -21.08
C ALA A 360 3.56 14.92 -21.79
N PRO A 361 3.54 14.97 -23.14
CA PRO A 361 3.86 16.17 -23.89
C PRO A 361 2.90 17.32 -23.56
N ASP A 362 3.32 18.56 -23.89
CA ASP A 362 2.46 19.75 -23.74
C ASP A 362 1.08 19.53 -24.38
N SER A 363 0.04 19.99 -23.72
CA SER A 363 -1.36 19.84 -24.12
C SER A 363 -1.89 18.40 -24.16
N HIS A 364 -1.19 17.47 -23.52
CA HIS A 364 -1.61 16.08 -23.37
C HIS A 364 -1.60 15.66 -21.88
N ARG A 365 -2.34 14.61 -21.58
CA ARG A 365 -2.41 13.99 -20.26
C ARG A 365 -2.25 12.47 -20.40
N SER A 366 -1.48 11.86 -19.51
CA SER A 366 -1.49 10.41 -19.33
C SER A 366 -2.49 10.04 -18.24
N ILE A 367 -3.20 8.94 -18.45
CA ILE A 367 -4.24 8.42 -17.56
C ILE A 367 -3.94 6.96 -17.32
N THR A 368 -3.87 6.58 -16.07
CA THR A 368 -3.85 5.18 -15.64
C THR A 368 -5.21 4.83 -15.06
N LEU A 369 -5.85 3.80 -15.62
CA LEU A 369 -7.08 3.22 -15.11
C LEU A 369 -6.74 1.88 -14.48
N SER A 370 -7.19 1.62 -13.28
CA SER A 370 -6.91 0.34 -12.64
C SER A 370 -8.06 -0.16 -11.79
N THR A 371 -8.18 -1.47 -11.73
CA THR A 371 -9.16 -2.17 -10.91
C THR A 371 -8.50 -3.31 -10.15
N LEU A 372 -9.15 -3.80 -9.11
CA LEU A 372 -8.74 -5.01 -8.40
C LEU A 372 -9.47 -6.20 -9.03
N LEU A 373 -8.71 -7.22 -9.44
CA LEU A 373 -9.25 -8.44 -9.98
C LEU A 373 -8.88 -9.63 -9.09
N PRO A 374 -9.82 -10.54 -8.83
CA PRO A 374 -9.50 -11.78 -8.15
C PRO A 374 -8.63 -12.65 -9.06
N TYR A 375 -7.78 -13.46 -8.46
CA TYR A 375 -7.10 -14.52 -9.20
C TYR A 375 -8.11 -15.56 -9.69
N ALA A 376 -7.80 -16.19 -10.81
CA ALA A 376 -8.52 -17.40 -11.25
C ALA A 376 -8.32 -18.55 -10.22
N GLU A 377 -9.14 -19.58 -10.29
CA GLU A 377 -9.08 -20.72 -9.35
C GLU A 377 -7.71 -21.43 -9.34
N ASP A 378 -6.98 -21.38 -10.43
CA ASP A 378 -5.63 -21.92 -10.58
C ASP A 378 -4.52 -20.95 -10.13
N GLY A 379 -4.89 -19.76 -9.64
CA GLY A 379 -3.98 -18.70 -9.25
C GLY A 379 -3.49 -17.83 -10.41
N GLY A 380 -3.98 -18.06 -11.62
CA GLY A 380 -3.66 -17.28 -12.81
C GLY A 380 -4.55 -16.05 -13.03
N LEU A 381 -4.49 -15.53 -14.26
CA LEU A 381 -5.32 -14.41 -14.69
C LEU A 381 -6.74 -14.88 -15.08
N PRO A 382 -7.77 -14.05 -14.88
CA PRO A 382 -9.11 -14.29 -15.38
C PRO A 382 -9.17 -14.36 -16.92
N ASP A 383 -10.00 -15.22 -17.47
CA ASP A 383 -10.14 -15.45 -18.92
C ASP A 383 -10.71 -14.24 -19.72
N HIS A 384 -11.26 -13.22 -19.05
CA HIS A 384 -12.03 -12.14 -19.68
C HIS A 384 -11.41 -10.76 -19.52
N LEU A 385 -10.08 -10.65 -19.54
CA LEU A 385 -9.37 -9.37 -19.35
C LEU A 385 -9.75 -8.31 -20.38
N ASP A 386 -9.97 -8.69 -21.64
CA ASP A 386 -10.37 -7.76 -22.72
C ASP A 386 -11.77 -7.17 -22.47
N GLU A 387 -12.71 -7.98 -21.96
CA GLU A 387 -14.06 -7.51 -21.60
C GLU A 387 -14.01 -6.56 -20.41
N ILE A 388 -13.15 -6.87 -19.42
CA ILE A 388 -12.93 -6.01 -18.26
C ILE A 388 -12.29 -4.68 -18.69
N ALA A 389 -11.28 -4.72 -19.55
CA ALA A 389 -10.66 -3.51 -20.10
C ALA A 389 -11.67 -2.65 -20.87
N ALA A 390 -12.52 -3.27 -21.68
CA ALA A 390 -13.58 -2.56 -22.41
C ALA A 390 -14.58 -1.90 -21.43
N ALA A 391 -15.00 -2.60 -20.37
CA ALA A 391 -15.88 -2.04 -19.35
C ALA A 391 -15.24 -0.85 -18.60
N MET A 392 -13.96 -0.92 -18.28
CA MET A 392 -13.22 0.19 -17.67
C MET A 392 -13.17 1.42 -18.60
N VAL A 393 -12.92 1.22 -19.88
CA VAL A 393 -12.90 2.29 -20.88
C VAL A 393 -14.28 2.94 -21.05
N GLU A 394 -15.35 2.15 -21.07
CA GLU A 394 -16.72 2.67 -21.19
C GLU A 394 -17.11 3.58 -20.01
N GLN A 395 -16.68 3.27 -18.79
CA GLN A 395 -16.88 4.18 -17.64
C GLN A 395 -16.19 5.52 -17.87
N VAL A 396 -14.97 5.53 -18.44
CA VAL A 396 -14.25 6.78 -18.75
C VAL A 396 -14.89 7.53 -19.91
N LYS A 397 -15.41 6.86 -20.93
CA LYS A 397 -16.13 7.49 -22.04
C LYS A 397 -17.37 8.25 -21.58
N TRP A 398 -18.05 7.73 -20.54
CA TRP A 398 -19.18 8.44 -19.94
C TRP A 398 -18.76 9.81 -19.34
N LEU A 399 -17.57 9.89 -18.73
CA LEU A 399 -17.02 11.15 -18.21
C LEU A 399 -16.43 12.05 -19.31
N MET A 400 -15.85 11.42 -20.31
CA MET A 400 -15.15 12.07 -21.43
C MET A 400 -15.78 11.65 -22.76
N PRO A 401 -16.97 12.16 -23.14
CA PRO A 401 -17.71 11.69 -24.33
C PRO A 401 -16.95 11.78 -25.65
N TYR A 402 -15.93 12.62 -25.73
CA TYR A 402 -15.09 12.80 -26.91
C TYR A 402 -13.73 12.08 -26.82
N LEU A 403 -13.57 11.16 -25.85
CA LEU A 403 -12.33 10.44 -25.61
C LEU A 403 -11.76 9.83 -26.89
N GLU A 404 -12.58 9.11 -27.68
CA GLU A 404 -12.15 8.42 -28.91
C GLU A 404 -11.59 9.35 -29.97
N HIS A 405 -12.08 10.59 -30.06
CA HIS A 405 -11.60 11.57 -31.04
C HIS A 405 -10.28 12.25 -30.62
N HIS A 406 -9.85 12.07 -29.39
CA HIS A 406 -8.68 12.72 -28.80
C HIS A 406 -7.74 11.74 -28.11
N LEU A 407 -7.95 10.46 -28.40
CA LEU A 407 -7.13 9.36 -27.93
C LEU A 407 -5.83 9.31 -28.75
N GLU A 408 -4.69 9.38 -28.07
CA GLU A 408 -3.37 9.27 -28.67
C GLU A 408 -2.76 7.88 -28.48
N VAL A 409 -2.99 7.31 -27.30
CA VAL A 409 -2.52 5.97 -26.93
C VAL A 409 -3.59 5.29 -26.07
N MET A 410 -3.80 4.02 -26.33
CA MET A 410 -4.48 3.10 -25.43
C MET A 410 -3.69 1.79 -25.43
N GLN A 411 -3.15 1.44 -24.28
CA GLN A 411 -2.42 0.19 -24.10
C GLN A 411 -3.14 -0.67 -23.05
N ILE A 412 -3.55 -1.81 -23.50
CA ILE A 412 -4.10 -2.87 -22.69
C ILE A 412 -2.98 -3.90 -22.51
N PRO A 413 -2.52 -4.18 -21.28
CA PRO A 413 -1.54 -5.23 -21.05
C PRO A 413 -2.10 -6.60 -21.43
N SER A 414 -1.31 -7.43 -22.07
CA SER A 414 -1.67 -8.78 -22.48
C SER A 414 -0.64 -9.79 -21.98
N GLN A 415 -1.06 -11.03 -21.74
CA GLN A 415 -0.15 -12.15 -21.43
C GLN A 415 0.27 -12.92 -22.67
N ASP A 416 -0.60 -12.99 -23.69
CA ASP A 416 -0.43 -13.86 -24.85
C ASP A 416 0.33 -13.18 -26.01
N ASP A 417 0.58 -11.90 -25.89
CA ASP A 417 1.29 -11.14 -26.90
C ASP A 417 2.77 -11.02 -26.49
N GLU A 418 3.63 -11.83 -27.10
CA GLU A 418 5.08 -11.79 -26.90
C GLU A 418 5.68 -10.40 -27.27
N ASP A 419 4.95 -9.62 -28.08
CA ASP A 419 5.27 -8.25 -28.43
C ASP A 419 4.58 -7.21 -27.52
N ALA A 420 3.89 -7.62 -26.44
CA ALA A 420 3.22 -6.70 -25.53
C ALA A 420 4.22 -5.74 -24.90
N VAL A 421 4.00 -4.45 -25.13
CA VAL A 421 4.86 -3.38 -24.58
C VAL A 421 4.87 -3.37 -23.05
N ILE A 422 3.79 -3.89 -22.42
CA ILE A 422 3.62 -3.92 -20.97
C ILE A 422 2.96 -5.24 -20.59
N ALA A 423 3.65 -6.00 -19.74
CA ALA A 423 3.10 -7.22 -19.13
C ALA A 423 2.10 -6.90 -18.00
N VAL A 424 1.17 -7.81 -17.75
CA VAL A 424 0.29 -7.73 -16.59
C VAL A 424 1.11 -8.01 -15.32
N ASP A 425 1.04 -7.10 -14.35
CA ASP A 425 1.63 -7.31 -13.02
C ASP A 425 0.61 -8.06 -12.14
N ILE A 426 0.91 -9.31 -11.85
CA ILE A 426 0.07 -10.17 -11.01
C ILE A 426 0.48 -10.19 -9.54
N SER A 427 1.33 -9.28 -9.11
CA SER A 427 1.71 -9.19 -7.69
C SER A 427 0.49 -8.96 -6.80
N PRO A 428 0.38 -9.68 -5.67
CA PRO A 428 -0.75 -9.52 -4.77
C PRO A 428 -0.85 -8.11 -4.19
N VAL A 429 -2.04 -7.54 -4.21
CA VAL A 429 -2.35 -6.24 -3.58
C VAL A 429 -3.44 -6.34 -2.53
N ALA A 430 -4.20 -7.44 -2.53
CA ALA A 430 -5.14 -7.76 -1.47
C ALA A 430 -5.09 -9.25 -1.12
N TYR A 431 -5.51 -9.55 0.10
CA TYR A 431 -5.39 -10.86 0.71
C TYR A 431 -6.68 -11.27 1.42
N THR A 432 -6.93 -12.58 1.47
CA THR A 432 -7.93 -13.22 2.33
C THR A 432 -7.24 -13.81 3.53
N PRO A 433 -7.47 -13.30 4.75
CA PRO A 433 -6.87 -13.84 5.96
C PRO A 433 -7.63 -15.06 6.48
N ALA A 434 -6.90 -16.02 7.09
CA ALA A 434 -7.52 -17.17 7.76
C ALA A 434 -8.19 -16.80 9.10
N ILE A 435 -7.78 -15.69 9.70
CA ILE A 435 -8.37 -15.12 10.92
C ILE A 435 -9.17 -13.88 10.50
N PRO A 436 -10.47 -13.80 10.79
CA PRO A 436 -11.25 -12.62 10.49
C PRO A 436 -10.61 -11.35 11.09
N PRO A 437 -10.48 -10.25 10.35
CA PRO A 437 -9.93 -9.01 10.88
C PRO A 437 -10.79 -8.42 12.02
N ALA A 438 -12.08 -8.77 12.07
CA ALA A 438 -12.97 -8.43 13.16
C ALA A 438 -12.51 -9.03 14.51
N ASP A 439 -11.93 -10.23 14.48
CA ASP A 439 -11.44 -10.91 15.68
C ASP A 439 -10.07 -10.36 16.10
N ASP A 440 -9.16 -10.26 15.16
CA ASP A 440 -7.80 -9.73 15.39
C ASP A 440 -7.22 -9.13 14.09
N PRO A 441 -7.29 -7.79 13.90
CA PRO A 441 -6.80 -7.13 12.70
C PRO A 441 -5.28 -7.23 12.52
N ILE A 442 -4.55 -7.54 13.57
CA ILE A 442 -3.10 -7.72 13.53
C ILE A 442 -2.75 -9.16 13.14
N ALA A 443 -3.45 -10.15 13.71
CA ALA A 443 -3.26 -11.56 13.36
C ALA A 443 -3.85 -11.92 11.98
N ALA A 444 -4.66 -11.03 11.40
CA ALA A 444 -5.13 -11.12 10.02
C ALA A 444 -4.00 -10.94 8.98
N GLY A 445 -2.75 -10.76 9.40
CA GLY A 445 -1.57 -10.69 8.57
C GLY A 445 -0.49 -11.70 8.95
N LEU A 446 0.62 -11.72 8.21
CA LEU A 446 1.76 -12.60 8.49
C LEU A 446 2.58 -12.14 9.70
N GLY A 447 2.39 -10.90 10.15
CA GLY A 447 3.24 -10.26 11.14
C GLY A 447 4.64 -9.97 10.59
N VAL A 448 5.50 -9.41 11.44
CA VAL A 448 6.84 -8.98 11.01
C VAL A 448 7.92 -10.07 11.13
N VAL A 449 7.71 -11.13 11.90
CA VAL A 449 8.73 -12.17 12.19
C VAL A 449 8.44 -13.40 11.37
N LEU A 450 9.30 -13.67 10.38
CA LEU A 450 9.24 -14.86 9.54
C LEU A 450 9.93 -16.08 10.20
N PRO A 451 9.77 -17.30 9.67
CA PRO A 451 10.32 -18.51 10.28
C PRO A 451 11.85 -18.52 10.49
N HIS A 452 12.63 -17.90 9.63
CA HIS A 452 14.05 -17.64 9.91
C HIS A 452 14.19 -16.56 10.97
N ARG A 453 15.16 -16.74 11.90
CA ARG A 453 15.30 -15.87 13.08
C ARG A 453 15.69 -14.44 12.74
N ASN A 454 16.33 -14.25 11.61
CA ASN A 454 16.86 -12.98 11.13
C ASN A 454 16.20 -12.52 9.82
N LEU A 455 15.04 -13.07 9.46
CA LEU A 455 14.24 -12.62 8.32
C LEU A 455 12.96 -11.97 8.82
N PHE A 456 12.71 -10.76 8.35
CA PHE A 456 11.56 -9.94 8.72
C PHE A 456 10.75 -9.54 7.50
N CYS A 457 9.43 -9.44 7.67
CA CYS A 457 8.51 -8.88 6.69
C CYS A 457 8.11 -7.45 7.11
N ALA A 458 8.26 -6.49 6.21
CA ALA A 458 7.82 -5.12 6.40
C ALA A 458 7.00 -4.59 5.21
N GLY A 459 6.50 -5.51 4.38
CA GLY A 459 5.60 -5.23 3.26
C GLY A 459 4.12 -5.21 3.64
N PRO A 460 3.24 -5.10 2.63
CA PRO A 460 1.78 -5.08 2.83
C PRO A 460 1.24 -6.31 3.55
N ALA A 461 1.80 -7.49 3.30
CA ALA A 461 1.38 -8.76 3.91
C ALA A 461 1.61 -8.83 5.43
N ALA A 462 2.48 -7.95 6.00
CA ALA A 462 2.72 -7.97 7.45
C ALA A 462 1.46 -7.61 8.25
N PHE A 463 0.77 -6.54 7.89
CA PHE A 463 -0.45 -6.06 8.54
C PHE A 463 -1.44 -5.50 7.50
N PRO A 464 -2.03 -6.36 6.65
CA PRO A 464 -2.85 -5.92 5.51
C PRO A 464 -4.09 -5.13 5.92
N ALA A 465 -4.71 -5.45 7.06
CA ALA A 465 -5.85 -4.71 7.58
C ALA A 465 -5.54 -3.23 7.88
N LEU A 466 -4.29 -2.89 8.15
CA LEU A 466 -3.86 -1.52 8.50
C LEU A 466 -3.32 -0.73 7.29
N GLY A 467 -3.23 -1.33 6.10
CA GLY A 467 -2.75 -0.69 4.87
C GLY A 467 -1.38 -0.02 5.04
N LEU A 468 -1.23 1.22 4.56
CA LEU A 468 0.02 1.97 4.66
C LEU A 468 0.42 2.27 6.12
N GLY A 469 -0.55 2.48 7.01
CA GLY A 469 -0.31 2.57 8.45
C GLY A 469 0.34 1.31 9.00
N GLY A 470 -0.11 0.13 8.55
CA GLY A 470 0.46 -1.17 8.88
C GLY A 470 1.91 -1.31 8.46
N GLN A 471 2.26 -0.86 7.26
CA GLN A 471 3.65 -0.86 6.81
C GLN A 471 4.55 0.04 7.68
N SER A 472 4.06 1.21 8.11
CA SER A 472 4.82 2.07 9.02
C SER A 472 5.03 1.44 10.40
N VAL A 473 4.03 0.72 10.91
CA VAL A 473 4.11 -0.09 12.14
C VAL A 473 5.14 -1.21 11.95
N ALA A 474 5.06 -1.96 10.85
CA ALA A 474 5.98 -3.06 10.54
C ALA A 474 7.43 -2.58 10.50
N GLY A 475 7.71 -1.48 9.79
CA GLY A 475 9.07 -0.93 9.69
C GLY A 475 9.66 -0.54 11.06
N ARG A 476 8.88 0.10 11.93
CA ARG A 476 9.29 0.45 13.30
C ARG A 476 9.48 -0.78 14.19
N LEU A 477 8.62 -1.78 14.04
CA LEU A 477 8.74 -3.04 14.78
C LEU A 477 10.00 -3.81 14.39
N VAL A 478 10.30 -3.89 13.10
CA VAL A 478 11.52 -4.52 12.61
C VAL A 478 12.76 -3.85 13.20
N GLU A 479 12.80 -2.52 13.23
CA GLU A 479 13.91 -1.80 13.90
C GLU A 479 14.04 -2.20 15.37
N ARG A 480 12.96 -2.15 16.15
CA ARG A 480 12.97 -2.47 17.58
C ARG A 480 13.41 -3.93 17.84
N LEU A 481 12.88 -4.87 17.08
CA LEU A 481 13.17 -6.30 17.27
C LEU A 481 14.59 -6.65 16.81
N SER A 482 15.10 -6.05 15.74
CA SER A 482 16.47 -6.24 15.27
C SER A 482 17.48 -5.72 16.30
N LEU A 483 17.31 -4.49 16.79
CA LEU A 483 18.20 -3.91 17.82
C LEU A 483 18.17 -4.69 19.13
N ALA A 484 17.01 -5.21 19.55
CA ALA A 484 16.91 -6.06 20.74
C ALA A 484 17.64 -7.41 20.55
N SER A 485 17.63 -7.94 19.32
CA SER A 485 18.33 -9.19 19.01
C SER A 485 19.86 -9.01 18.96
N MET A 486 20.37 -7.87 18.49
CA MET A 486 21.80 -7.56 18.45
C MET A 486 22.41 -7.37 19.85
N LYS A 487 21.72 -6.65 20.74
CA LYS A 487 22.18 -6.46 22.12
C LYS A 487 22.45 -7.77 22.84
N LYS A 488 21.61 -8.77 22.54
CA LYS A 488 21.73 -10.11 23.13
C LYS A 488 22.95 -10.90 22.63
N ASN A 489 23.42 -10.66 21.41
CA ASN A 489 24.59 -11.35 20.85
C ASN A 489 25.92 -10.73 21.36
N ASN A 490 25.88 -9.55 21.95
CA ASN A 490 27.02 -8.83 22.48
C ASN A 490 27.20 -8.98 24.02
N ASP A 491 26.19 -9.48 24.72
CA ASP A 491 26.22 -9.86 26.15
C ASP A 491 26.44 -11.37 26.31
#